data_cbdae295918eda1bef256ed35c07697c
#
_entry.id   cbdae295918eda1bef256ed35c07697c
#
_cell.length_a   1.000
_cell.length_b   1.000
_cell.length_c   1.000
_cell.angle_alpha   90.00
_cell.angle_beta   90.00
_cell.angle_gamma   90.00
#
_symmetry.space_group_name_H-M   'P 1'
#
loop_
_entity.id
_entity.type
_entity.pdbx_description
1 polymer ?
#
loop_
_entity_poly.entity_id
_entity_poly.type
_entity_poly.pdbx_seq_one_letter_code
_entity_poly.pdbx_strand_id
1 'polypeptide(L)'
;MTRDAGRLGTVMQVMAGAATGGAETFSMDLVIALHEAGLRQVVVTRPEPARLARLAEAGVRCIATRLPFALPPPLGRMAMARIVSAEKPALVQAFMGRAASVAPAGSIGWFGGYYDLKRFRRCGHLIAITPHMRDDMIARGADPAHLSLIPTFAALDRSPALPRDSFGTPPGARIVLCLARLHPKKGLDTLLDAIAAMPSETHLWLAGDGELDATLRAQAARLGITGRVHFLGWQTDRGALLRAADVLAVPSRYEPFGTVVIEGWAAGVPVVAAAAVGPAATIEDGRTGLVVPVDDAHALARALYRLLTDRDLTRRLAATASTALEARYARQAVVAAYLDLYARLQAG
;
A
#
# COMPACT_ATOMS: atom_id res chain seq x y z
N MET A 1 12.31 -4.34 -23.72
CA MET A 1 12.04 -5.73 -24.14
C MET A 1 11.63 -6.50 -22.89
N THR A 2 10.36 -6.77 -22.70
CA THR A 2 9.85 -7.62 -21.61
C THR A 2 10.40 -9.03 -21.86
N ARG A 3 11.23 -9.55 -20.93
CA ARG A 3 11.64 -10.95 -20.98
C ARG A 3 10.40 -11.82 -20.91
N ASP A 4 10.34 -12.85 -21.72
CA ASP A 4 9.22 -13.78 -21.80
C ASP A 4 9.02 -14.47 -20.45
N ALA A 5 8.01 -14.05 -19.69
CA ALA A 5 7.67 -14.59 -18.37
C ALA A 5 7.40 -16.10 -18.41
N GLY A 6 6.99 -16.61 -19.58
CA GLY A 6 6.75 -18.05 -19.81
C GLY A 6 8.00 -18.93 -19.74
N ARG A 7 9.20 -18.33 -19.91
CA ARG A 7 10.48 -19.08 -19.79
C ARG A 7 10.98 -19.22 -18.35
N LEU A 8 10.42 -18.44 -17.41
CA LEU A 8 10.76 -18.57 -16.02
C LEU A 8 10.17 -19.88 -15.43
N GLY A 9 10.93 -20.52 -14.55
CA GLY A 9 10.40 -21.61 -13.74
C GLY A 9 9.29 -21.11 -12.80
N THR A 10 8.52 -22.02 -12.21
CA THR A 10 7.43 -21.65 -11.29
C THR A 10 7.98 -20.87 -10.10
N VAL A 11 7.37 -19.71 -9.79
CA VAL A 11 7.68 -18.93 -8.60
C VAL A 11 6.64 -19.20 -7.51
N MET A 12 7.10 -19.56 -6.33
CA MET A 12 6.23 -19.69 -5.14
C MET A 12 6.16 -18.37 -4.39
N GLN A 13 4.95 -17.83 -4.24
CA GLN A 13 4.67 -16.59 -3.50
C GLN A 13 4.13 -16.93 -2.12
N VAL A 14 4.86 -16.59 -1.05
CA VAL A 14 4.48 -16.93 0.34
C VAL A 14 3.93 -15.70 1.05
N MET A 15 2.64 -15.76 1.44
CA MET A 15 1.88 -14.65 2.02
C MET A 15 1.31 -15.06 3.38
N ALA A 16 1.81 -14.47 4.47
CA ALA A 16 1.40 -14.78 5.85
C ALA A 16 0.80 -13.59 6.60
N GLY A 17 0.50 -12.50 5.89
CA GLY A 17 -0.01 -11.26 6.45
C GLY A 17 -1.43 -11.33 7.04
N ALA A 18 -1.90 -10.22 7.59
CA ALA A 18 -3.26 -10.04 8.09
C ALA A 18 -4.30 -10.12 6.97
N ALA A 19 -5.59 -10.06 7.33
CA ALA A 19 -6.67 -10.00 6.34
C ALA A 19 -6.62 -8.70 5.53
N THR A 20 -6.30 -7.58 6.20
CA THR A 20 -6.29 -6.24 5.62
C THR A 20 -5.00 -5.48 5.93
N GLY A 21 -4.58 -4.60 5.02
CA GLY A 21 -3.40 -3.74 5.16
C GLY A 21 -2.80 -3.37 3.81
N GLY A 22 -2.11 -2.24 3.73
CA GLY A 22 -1.51 -1.77 2.47
C GLY A 22 -0.47 -2.73 1.88
N ALA A 23 0.37 -3.34 2.73
CA ALA A 23 1.34 -4.33 2.30
C ALA A 23 0.68 -5.63 1.80
N GLU A 24 -0.38 -6.06 2.46
CA GLU A 24 -1.19 -7.21 2.08
C GLU A 24 -1.91 -6.97 0.74
N THR A 25 -2.52 -5.79 0.59
CA THR A 25 -3.18 -5.40 -0.66
C THR A 25 -2.18 -5.37 -1.80
N PHE A 26 -1.03 -4.69 -1.64
CA PHE A 26 -0.03 -4.64 -2.69
C PHE A 26 0.53 -6.02 -3.04
N SER A 27 0.79 -6.90 -2.06
CA SER A 27 1.28 -8.24 -2.37
C SER A 27 0.30 -9.06 -3.22
N MET A 28 -1.01 -8.87 -3.01
CA MET A 28 -2.05 -9.44 -3.87
C MET A 28 -2.04 -8.83 -5.27
N ASP A 29 -2.00 -7.51 -5.37
CA ASP A 29 -1.96 -6.78 -6.63
C ASP A 29 -0.76 -7.19 -7.47
N LEU A 30 0.41 -7.34 -6.83
CA LEU A 30 1.63 -7.79 -7.49
C LEU A 30 1.51 -9.23 -8.01
N VAL A 31 1.00 -10.15 -7.20
CA VAL A 31 0.82 -11.57 -7.60
C VAL A 31 -0.12 -11.65 -8.79
N ILE A 32 -1.23 -10.93 -8.79
CA ILE A 32 -2.18 -10.87 -9.90
C ILE A 32 -1.50 -10.27 -11.14
N ALA A 33 -0.79 -9.16 -10.98
CA ALA A 33 -0.09 -8.50 -12.08
C ALA A 33 0.98 -9.37 -12.74
N LEU A 34 1.73 -10.13 -11.94
CA LEU A 34 2.71 -11.11 -12.45
C LEU A 34 2.03 -12.28 -13.15
N HIS A 35 0.87 -12.74 -12.68
CA HIS A 35 0.09 -13.78 -13.34
C HIS A 35 -0.42 -13.33 -14.71
N GLU A 36 -1.00 -12.12 -14.78
CA GLU A 36 -1.44 -11.51 -16.05
C GLU A 36 -0.30 -11.27 -17.03
N ALA A 37 0.93 -11.06 -16.53
CA ALA A 37 2.13 -11.00 -17.35
C ALA A 37 2.66 -12.37 -17.81
N GLY A 38 1.95 -13.47 -17.48
CA GLY A 38 2.27 -14.84 -17.91
C GLY A 38 3.23 -15.59 -16.99
N LEU A 39 3.54 -15.08 -15.79
CA LEU A 39 4.39 -15.80 -14.84
C LEU A 39 3.66 -17.03 -14.28
N ARG A 40 4.29 -18.19 -14.39
CA ARG A 40 3.82 -19.42 -13.69
C ARG A 40 4.11 -19.27 -12.21
N GLN A 41 3.08 -19.30 -11.38
CA GLN A 41 3.25 -19.15 -9.93
C GLN A 41 2.25 -19.97 -9.12
N VAL A 42 2.60 -20.21 -7.85
CA VAL A 42 1.75 -20.81 -6.84
C VAL A 42 1.81 -19.96 -5.58
N VAL A 43 0.66 -19.60 -5.04
CA VAL A 43 0.57 -18.81 -3.80
C VAL A 43 0.37 -19.73 -2.60
N VAL A 44 1.22 -19.62 -1.59
CA VAL A 44 1.02 -20.28 -0.28
C VAL A 44 0.60 -19.23 0.73
N THR A 45 -0.61 -19.34 1.25
CA THR A 45 -1.16 -18.32 2.14
C THR A 45 -2.01 -18.91 3.27
N ARG A 46 -2.24 -18.09 4.30
CA ARG A 46 -3.24 -18.41 5.33
C ARG A 46 -4.63 -18.38 4.70
N PRO A 47 -5.55 -19.29 5.11
CA PRO A 47 -6.93 -19.23 4.65
C PRO A 47 -7.59 -17.93 5.15
N GLU A 48 -7.90 -17.08 4.20
CA GLU A 48 -8.61 -15.82 4.37
C GLU A 48 -9.57 -15.69 3.20
N PRO A 49 -10.91 -15.67 3.44
CA PRO A 49 -11.91 -15.84 2.38
C PRO A 49 -11.80 -14.81 1.24
N ALA A 50 -11.64 -13.52 1.55
CA ALA A 50 -11.56 -12.48 0.54
C ALA A 50 -10.30 -12.62 -0.32
N ARG A 51 -9.15 -12.98 0.29
CA ARG A 51 -7.90 -13.25 -0.43
C ARG A 51 -8.04 -14.46 -1.37
N LEU A 52 -8.63 -15.54 -0.89
CA LEU A 52 -8.82 -16.75 -1.68
C LEU A 52 -9.75 -16.52 -2.87
N ALA A 53 -10.86 -15.80 -2.64
CA ALA A 53 -11.80 -15.43 -3.70
C ALA A 53 -11.10 -14.60 -4.79
N ARG A 54 -10.33 -13.59 -4.41
CA ARG A 54 -9.61 -12.72 -5.34
C ARG A 54 -8.53 -13.44 -6.14
N LEU A 55 -7.80 -14.40 -5.51
CA LEU A 55 -6.83 -15.25 -6.22
C LEU A 55 -7.52 -16.20 -7.20
N ALA A 56 -8.64 -16.78 -6.80
CA ALA A 56 -9.41 -17.69 -7.66
C ALA A 56 -10.01 -16.97 -8.87
N GLU A 57 -10.59 -15.77 -8.67
CA GLU A 57 -11.10 -14.90 -9.73
C GLU A 57 -10.01 -14.54 -10.75
N ALA A 58 -8.79 -14.27 -10.28
CA ALA A 58 -7.64 -14.01 -11.15
C ALA A 58 -7.01 -15.26 -11.76
N GLY A 59 -7.52 -16.46 -11.48
CA GLY A 59 -6.98 -17.72 -11.99
C GLY A 59 -5.64 -18.14 -11.38
N VAL A 60 -5.25 -17.55 -10.25
CA VAL A 60 -3.97 -17.82 -9.59
C VAL A 60 -4.07 -19.08 -8.72
N ARG A 61 -3.23 -20.07 -8.99
CA ARG A 61 -3.16 -21.30 -8.18
C ARG A 61 -2.74 -20.98 -6.75
N CYS A 62 -3.51 -21.47 -5.75
CA CYS A 62 -3.32 -21.18 -4.34
C CYS A 62 -3.34 -22.45 -3.48
N ILE A 63 -2.43 -22.50 -2.50
CA ILE A 63 -2.39 -23.48 -1.41
C ILE A 63 -2.74 -22.73 -0.11
N ALA A 64 -3.98 -22.89 0.33
CA ALA A 64 -4.48 -22.30 1.56
C ALA A 64 -4.11 -23.21 2.75
N THR A 65 -3.25 -22.74 3.65
CA THR A 65 -2.83 -23.51 4.82
C THR A 65 -2.48 -22.62 6.00
N ARG A 66 -2.78 -23.09 7.22
CA ARG A 66 -2.35 -22.43 8.47
C ARG A 66 -1.03 -22.96 8.98
N LEU A 67 -0.69 -24.20 8.64
CA LEU A 67 0.33 -24.99 9.34
C LEU A 67 1.72 -24.31 9.42
N PRO A 68 2.34 -23.84 8.31
CA PRO A 68 3.65 -23.22 8.39
C PRO A 68 3.66 -21.94 9.25
N PHE A 69 2.56 -21.21 9.27
CA PHE A 69 2.46 -19.88 9.88
C PHE A 69 1.97 -19.89 11.34
N ALA A 70 1.36 -21.00 11.79
CA ALA A 70 0.86 -21.17 13.14
C ALA A 70 1.91 -21.77 14.08
N LEU A 71 2.92 -22.44 13.55
CA LEU A 71 3.97 -23.11 14.30
C LEU A 71 5.13 -22.16 14.61
N PRO A 72 5.92 -22.44 15.67
CA PRO A 72 7.23 -21.81 15.85
C PRO A 72 8.10 -21.95 14.59
N PRO A 73 8.98 -20.98 14.27
CA PRO A 73 9.70 -20.96 13.00
C PRO A 73 10.44 -22.27 12.63
N PRO A 74 11.08 -23.02 13.53
CA PRO A 74 11.70 -24.31 13.17
C PRO A 74 10.72 -25.32 12.59
N LEU A 75 9.59 -25.52 13.27
CA LEU A 75 8.54 -26.45 12.82
C LEU A 75 7.77 -25.89 11.61
N GLY A 76 7.55 -24.59 11.59
CA GLY A 76 6.95 -23.90 10.44
C GLY A 76 7.78 -24.08 9.17
N ARG A 77 9.11 -24.03 9.28
CA ARG A 77 10.02 -24.31 8.15
C ARG A 77 9.94 -25.75 7.66
N MET A 78 9.83 -26.70 8.57
CA MET A 78 9.64 -28.12 8.18
C MET A 78 8.33 -28.32 7.41
N ALA A 79 7.24 -27.69 7.86
CA ALA A 79 5.96 -27.72 7.16
C ALA A 79 6.05 -27.05 5.78
N MET A 80 6.73 -25.89 5.69
CA MET A 80 6.96 -25.19 4.41
C MET A 80 7.84 -26.02 3.47
N ALA A 81 8.87 -26.68 3.97
CA ALA A 81 9.78 -27.52 3.16
C ALA A 81 9.02 -28.65 2.46
N ARG A 82 8.01 -29.25 3.10
CA ARG A 82 7.15 -30.27 2.47
C ARG A 82 6.38 -29.70 1.26
N ILE A 83 5.84 -28.48 1.40
CA ILE A 83 5.13 -27.80 0.30
C ILE A 83 6.12 -27.49 -0.83
N VAL A 84 7.30 -26.94 -0.50
CA VAL A 84 8.35 -26.62 -1.48
C VAL A 84 8.81 -27.89 -2.22
N SER A 85 9.00 -29.00 -1.51
CA SER A 85 9.40 -30.27 -2.11
C SER A 85 8.35 -30.85 -3.06
N ALA A 86 7.06 -30.67 -2.74
CA ALA A 86 5.95 -31.11 -3.60
C ALA A 86 5.80 -30.23 -4.85
N GLU A 87 5.90 -28.91 -4.70
CA GLU A 87 5.69 -27.95 -5.77
C GLU A 87 6.94 -27.71 -6.64
N LYS A 88 8.13 -27.96 -6.13
CA LYS A 88 9.43 -27.79 -6.79
C LYS A 88 9.57 -26.43 -7.49
N PRO A 89 9.32 -25.30 -6.79
CA PRO A 89 9.43 -23.98 -7.41
C PRO A 89 10.90 -23.67 -7.73
N ALA A 90 11.13 -22.94 -8.81
CA ALA A 90 12.45 -22.44 -9.17
C ALA A 90 12.91 -21.30 -8.23
N LEU A 91 11.95 -20.50 -7.74
CA LEU A 91 12.19 -19.42 -6.78
C LEU A 91 11.07 -19.40 -5.73
N VAL A 92 11.39 -18.90 -4.54
CA VAL A 92 10.43 -18.62 -3.48
C VAL A 92 10.54 -17.15 -3.09
N GLN A 93 9.46 -16.39 -3.20
CA GLN A 93 9.36 -15.03 -2.65
C GLN A 93 8.48 -15.01 -1.42
N ALA A 94 8.97 -14.41 -0.35
CA ALA A 94 8.27 -14.29 0.93
C ALA A 94 7.91 -12.83 1.21
N PHE A 95 6.62 -12.56 1.35
CA PHE A 95 6.12 -11.24 1.68
C PHE A 95 6.10 -11.02 3.18
N MET A 96 6.85 -10.00 3.65
CA MET A 96 6.91 -9.58 5.04
C MET A 96 7.55 -10.61 6.00
N GLY A 97 7.82 -10.17 7.23
CA GLY A 97 8.68 -10.93 8.16
C GLY A 97 8.13 -12.28 8.62
N ARG A 98 6.80 -12.49 8.67
CA ARG A 98 6.22 -13.79 9.05
C ARG A 98 6.46 -14.83 7.96
N ALA A 99 6.24 -14.49 6.71
CA ALA A 99 6.50 -15.38 5.59
C ALA A 99 8.00 -15.68 5.45
N ALA A 100 8.84 -14.65 5.55
CA ALA A 100 10.31 -14.79 5.50
C ALA A 100 10.87 -15.70 6.59
N SER A 101 10.28 -15.69 7.80
CA SER A 101 10.75 -16.52 8.92
C SER A 101 10.58 -18.04 8.71
N VAL A 102 9.65 -18.44 7.83
CA VAL A 102 9.36 -19.85 7.51
C VAL A 102 9.78 -20.26 6.09
N ALA A 103 10.14 -19.32 5.24
CA ALA A 103 10.61 -19.58 3.88
C ALA A 103 11.93 -20.37 3.86
N PRO A 104 12.21 -21.15 2.80
CA PRO A 104 13.47 -21.85 2.66
C PRO A 104 14.67 -20.90 2.57
N ALA A 105 15.87 -21.41 2.80
CA ALA A 105 17.10 -20.67 2.55
C ALA A 105 17.20 -20.27 1.07
N GLY A 106 17.79 -19.11 0.79
CA GLY A 106 17.91 -18.58 -0.57
C GLY A 106 16.65 -17.89 -1.12
N SER A 107 15.54 -17.84 -0.35
CA SER A 107 14.32 -17.13 -0.77
C SER A 107 14.56 -15.65 -0.99
N ILE A 108 13.64 -15.01 -1.73
CA ILE A 108 13.55 -13.56 -1.87
C ILE A 108 12.67 -13.02 -0.73
N GLY A 109 13.17 -12.06 0.03
CA GLY A 109 12.43 -11.39 1.11
C GLY A 109 11.93 -10.02 0.68
N TRP A 110 10.62 -9.80 0.68
CA TRP A 110 10.01 -8.52 0.35
C TRP A 110 9.64 -7.72 1.61
N PHE A 111 10.06 -6.44 1.63
CA PHE A 111 9.84 -5.51 2.73
C PHE A 111 8.70 -4.53 2.41
N GLY A 112 7.49 -4.80 2.91
CA GLY A 112 6.36 -3.84 2.85
C GLY A 112 6.35 -2.85 4.02
N GLY A 113 7.42 -2.79 4.81
CA GLY A 113 7.58 -1.91 5.96
C GLY A 113 8.93 -2.15 6.64
N TYR A 114 9.22 -1.41 7.71
CA TYR A 114 10.47 -1.54 8.48
C TYR A 114 10.36 -2.73 9.44
N TYR A 115 10.92 -3.87 9.07
CA TYR A 115 10.95 -5.09 9.85
C TYR A 115 12.32 -5.35 10.45
N ASP A 116 12.38 -6.23 11.47
CA ASP A 116 13.64 -6.77 11.97
C ASP A 116 14.28 -7.69 10.92
N LEU A 117 15.50 -7.34 10.46
CA LEU A 117 16.28 -8.09 9.48
C LEU A 117 16.55 -9.54 9.92
N LYS A 118 16.56 -9.83 11.24
CA LYS A 118 16.72 -11.20 11.76
C LYS A 118 15.68 -12.16 11.22
N ARG A 119 14.48 -11.68 10.88
CA ARG A 119 13.42 -12.51 10.28
C ARG A 119 13.72 -12.91 8.84
N PHE A 120 14.60 -12.17 8.16
CA PHE A 120 14.99 -12.36 6.76
C PHE A 120 16.38 -12.95 6.57
N ARG A 121 17.08 -13.32 7.66
CA ARG A 121 18.48 -13.82 7.63
C ARG A 121 18.70 -15.06 6.75
N ARG A 122 17.63 -15.75 6.35
CA ARG A 122 17.68 -16.92 5.46
C ARG A 122 17.35 -16.56 4.00
N CYS A 123 16.89 -15.35 3.75
CA CYS A 123 16.68 -14.88 2.39
C CYS A 123 18.03 -14.64 1.71
N GLY A 124 18.17 -15.12 0.48
CA GLY A 124 19.36 -14.89 -0.33
C GLY A 124 19.32 -13.56 -1.08
N HIS A 125 18.13 -12.96 -1.20
CA HIS A 125 17.95 -11.66 -1.81
C HIS A 125 16.83 -10.88 -1.11
N LEU A 126 16.94 -9.56 -1.03
CA LEU A 126 15.97 -8.69 -0.37
C LEU A 126 15.43 -7.64 -1.35
N ILE A 127 14.17 -7.25 -1.16
CA ILE A 127 13.53 -6.19 -1.95
C ILE A 127 13.08 -5.08 -1.00
N ALA A 128 13.66 -3.90 -1.15
CA ALA A 128 13.20 -2.64 -0.55
C ALA A 128 12.25 -1.92 -1.52
N ILE A 129 11.26 -1.19 -0.99
CA ILE A 129 10.25 -0.49 -1.79
C ILE A 129 10.48 1.02 -1.88
N THR A 130 11.40 1.57 -1.06
CA THR A 130 11.81 2.97 -1.12
C THR A 130 13.33 3.10 -0.99
N PRO A 131 13.94 4.19 -1.52
CA PRO A 131 15.37 4.46 -1.31
C PRO A 131 15.75 4.52 0.17
N HIS A 132 14.96 5.21 0.99
CA HIS A 132 15.19 5.30 2.44
C HIS A 132 15.17 3.91 3.12
N MET A 133 14.24 3.03 2.71
CA MET A 133 14.18 1.66 3.25
C MET A 133 15.42 0.86 2.86
N ARG A 134 15.87 0.98 1.60
CA ARG A 134 17.12 0.33 1.14
C ARG A 134 18.31 0.80 1.97
N ASP A 135 18.44 2.11 2.19
CA ASP A 135 19.55 2.71 2.92
C ASP A 135 19.51 2.32 4.41
N ASP A 136 18.33 2.26 5.03
CA ASP A 136 18.14 1.71 6.39
C ASP A 136 18.56 0.24 6.47
N MET A 137 18.17 -0.57 5.49
CA MET A 137 18.55 -1.99 5.46
C MET A 137 20.06 -2.17 5.33
N ILE A 138 20.74 -1.38 4.49
CA ILE A 138 22.20 -1.39 4.35
C ILE A 138 22.86 -0.94 5.66
N ALA A 139 22.40 0.14 6.27
CA ALA A 139 22.91 0.63 7.56
C ALA A 139 22.77 -0.41 8.69
N ARG A 140 21.78 -1.30 8.58
CA ARG A 140 21.54 -2.41 9.52
C ARG A 140 22.21 -3.72 9.12
N GLY A 141 23.09 -3.71 8.12
CA GLY A 141 23.95 -4.83 7.73
C GLY A 141 23.41 -5.71 6.58
N ALA A 142 22.41 -5.26 5.81
CA ALA A 142 22.06 -5.95 4.58
C ALA A 142 23.15 -5.74 3.51
N ASP A 143 23.48 -6.79 2.77
CA ASP A 143 24.44 -6.72 1.67
C ASP A 143 23.80 -6.01 0.45
N PRO A 144 24.38 -4.89 -0.02
CA PRO A 144 23.88 -4.18 -1.19
C PRO A 144 23.84 -5.03 -2.47
N ALA A 145 24.73 -6.02 -2.61
CA ALA A 145 24.78 -6.92 -3.78
C ALA A 145 23.55 -7.84 -3.83
N HIS A 146 22.93 -8.12 -2.69
CA HIS A 146 21.75 -8.96 -2.53
C HIS A 146 20.49 -8.16 -2.18
N LEU A 147 20.45 -6.87 -2.57
CA LEU A 147 19.34 -5.97 -2.27
C LEU A 147 18.90 -5.21 -3.52
N SER A 148 17.65 -5.38 -3.90
CA SER A 148 17.01 -4.63 -4.99
C SER A 148 16.06 -3.57 -4.47
N LEU A 149 15.99 -2.43 -5.16
CA LEU A 149 14.97 -1.41 -4.96
C LEU A 149 13.91 -1.55 -6.05
N ILE A 150 12.72 -2.04 -5.68
CA ILE A 150 11.58 -2.15 -6.58
C ILE A 150 10.37 -1.54 -5.86
N PRO A 151 9.85 -0.40 -6.34
CA PRO A 151 8.73 0.28 -5.66
C PRO A 151 7.42 -0.49 -5.81
N THR A 152 6.39 0.00 -5.14
CA THR A 152 5.01 -0.45 -5.36
C THR A 152 4.39 0.29 -6.56
N PHE A 153 3.26 -0.19 -7.04
CA PHE A 153 2.42 0.51 -8.02
C PHE A 153 1.00 0.70 -7.46
N ALA A 154 0.25 1.65 -8.02
CA ALA A 154 -1.16 1.81 -7.73
C ALA A 154 -1.99 0.80 -8.55
N ALA A 155 -2.87 0.06 -7.85
CA ALA A 155 -3.87 -0.79 -8.49
C ALA A 155 -5.25 -0.27 -8.08
N LEU A 156 -5.87 0.49 -8.97
CA LEU A 156 -7.22 1.02 -8.78
C LEU A 156 -8.17 0.40 -9.80
N ASP A 157 -9.37 0.05 -9.34
CA ASP A 157 -10.46 -0.35 -10.21
C ASP A 157 -10.85 0.81 -11.13
N ARG A 158 -11.30 0.50 -12.33
CA ARG A 158 -11.72 1.49 -13.34
C ARG A 158 -13.18 1.94 -13.15
N SER A 159 -13.76 1.70 -11.98
CA SER A 159 -15.11 2.12 -11.64
C SER A 159 -15.29 3.63 -11.82
N PRO A 160 -16.47 4.11 -12.22
CA PRO A 160 -16.76 5.55 -12.25
C PRO A 160 -16.67 6.16 -10.85
N ALA A 161 -16.57 7.49 -10.76
CA ALA A 161 -16.65 8.19 -9.49
C ALA A 161 -17.99 7.89 -8.79
N LEU A 162 -17.96 7.75 -7.46
CA LEU A 162 -19.20 7.70 -6.68
C LEU A 162 -19.97 9.00 -6.81
N PRO A 163 -21.31 8.96 -6.77
CA PRO A 163 -22.13 10.16 -6.67
C PRO A 163 -21.69 10.97 -5.43
N ARG A 164 -21.52 12.28 -5.59
CA ARG A 164 -20.97 13.15 -4.53
C ARG A 164 -21.95 13.34 -3.35
N ASP A 165 -23.23 13.12 -3.55
CA ASP A 165 -24.28 13.08 -2.53
C ASP A 165 -24.33 11.75 -1.76
N SER A 166 -23.49 10.78 -2.13
CA SER A 166 -23.33 9.56 -1.35
C SER A 166 -22.99 9.90 0.11
N PHE A 167 -23.44 9.06 1.00
CA PHE A 167 -23.23 9.20 2.45
C PHE A 167 -23.87 10.48 3.06
N GLY A 168 -24.87 11.09 2.40
CA GLY A 168 -25.54 12.30 2.89
C GLY A 168 -24.69 13.56 2.75
N THR A 169 -23.70 13.58 1.86
CA THR A 169 -22.90 14.79 1.56
C THR A 169 -23.76 15.80 0.79
N PRO A 170 -23.87 17.06 1.26
CA PRO A 170 -24.68 18.06 0.59
C PRO A 170 -24.18 18.41 -0.82
N PRO A 171 -25.07 18.79 -1.74
CA PRO A 171 -24.66 19.31 -3.04
C PRO A 171 -23.72 20.51 -2.89
N GLY A 172 -22.62 20.51 -3.66
CA GLY A 172 -21.62 21.60 -3.63
C GLY A 172 -20.60 21.51 -2.50
N ALA A 173 -20.72 20.57 -1.57
CA ALA A 173 -19.72 20.34 -0.54
C ALA A 173 -18.33 20.01 -1.13
N ARG A 174 -17.28 20.42 -0.43
CA ARG A 174 -15.89 20.05 -0.73
C ARG A 174 -15.55 18.75 -0.01
N ILE A 175 -15.08 17.76 -0.72
CA ILE A 175 -14.83 16.42 -0.17
C ILE A 175 -13.34 16.21 0.05
N VAL A 176 -12.92 16.14 1.30
CA VAL A 176 -11.63 15.61 1.74
C VAL A 176 -11.79 14.11 1.94
N LEU A 177 -11.01 13.29 1.25
CA LEU A 177 -10.99 11.85 1.45
C LEU A 177 -9.78 11.44 2.28
N CYS A 178 -9.98 10.51 3.21
CA CYS A 178 -8.89 9.80 3.89
C CYS A 178 -9.13 8.29 3.81
N LEU A 179 -8.19 7.56 3.23
CA LEU A 179 -8.22 6.10 3.13
C LEU A 179 -7.20 5.54 4.12
N ALA A 180 -7.62 5.09 5.30
CA ALA A 180 -6.70 4.66 6.32
C ALA A 180 -7.35 3.70 7.32
N ARG A 181 -6.57 2.73 7.85
CA ARG A 181 -6.99 1.99 9.03
C ARG A 181 -7.14 2.96 10.22
N LEU A 182 -8.20 2.78 11.01
CA LEU A 182 -8.44 3.61 12.19
C LEU A 182 -7.49 3.19 13.34
N HIS A 183 -6.23 3.66 13.26
CA HIS A 183 -5.12 3.27 14.12
C HIS A 183 -4.26 4.49 14.46
N PRO A 184 -3.63 4.60 15.67
CA PRO A 184 -2.86 5.79 16.10
C PRO A 184 -1.77 6.25 15.12
N LYS A 185 -1.13 5.31 14.42
CA LYS A 185 -0.10 5.61 13.39
C LYS A 185 -0.62 6.43 12.22
N LYS A 186 -1.96 6.56 12.05
CA LYS A 186 -2.57 7.22 10.89
C LYS A 186 -2.94 8.69 11.12
N GLY A 187 -2.78 9.23 12.35
CA GLY A 187 -2.96 10.65 12.64
C GLY A 187 -4.37 11.19 12.35
N LEU A 188 -5.39 10.33 12.50
CA LEU A 188 -6.77 10.70 12.17
C LEU A 188 -7.38 11.68 13.16
N ASP A 189 -6.91 11.69 14.39
CA ASP A 189 -7.19 12.69 15.40
C ASP A 189 -6.74 14.09 14.95
N THR A 190 -5.51 14.23 14.45
CA THR A 190 -5.00 15.46 13.84
C THR A 190 -5.83 15.89 12.62
N LEU A 191 -6.31 14.93 11.81
CA LEU A 191 -7.18 15.25 10.67
C LEU A 191 -8.54 15.80 11.12
N LEU A 192 -9.16 15.22 12.16
CA LEU A 192 -10.41 15.76 12.70
C LEU A 192 -10.25 17.19 13.25
N ASP A 193 -9.15 17.47 13.93
CA ASP A 193 -8.86 18.83 14.40
C ASP A 193 -8.65 19.79 13.21
N ALA A 194 -7.98 19.34 12.14
CA ALA A 194 -7.83 20.13 10.92
C ALA A 194 -9.18 20.41 10.25
N ILE A 195 -10.05 19.42 10.11
CA ILE A 195 -11.40 19.59 9.56
C ILE A 195 -12.25 20.53 10.41
N ALA A 196 -12.12 20.50 11.74
CA ALA A 196 -12.85 21.40 12.63
C ALA A 196 -12.49 22.89 12.37
N ALA A 197 -11.24 23.15 11.99
CA ALA A 197 -10.76 24.49 11.65
C ALA A 197 -11.10 24.96 10.22
N MET A 198 -11.70 24.10 9.39
CA MET A 198 -12.04 24.41 8.00
C MET A 198 -13.50 24.88 7.84
N PRO A 199 -13.83 25.61 6.74
CA PRO A 199 -15.19 26.05 6.44
C PRO A 199 -16.22 24.91 6.49
N SER A 200 -17.46 25.25 6.85
CA SER A 200 -18.55 24.27 7.10
C SER A 200 -18.94 23.45 5.87
N GLU A 201 -18.69 23.93 4.66
CA GLU A 201 -18.90 23.21 3.40
C GLU A 201 -17.84 22.14 3.12
N THR A 202 -16.82 22.02 3.97
CA THR A 202 -15.81 20.96 3.87
C THR A 202 -16.27 19.70 4.61
N HIS A 203 -16.46 18.62 3.88
CA HIS A 203 -16.83 17.31 4.40
C HIS A 203 -15.66 16.34 4.35
N LEU A 204 -15.52 15.51 5.37
CA LEU A 204 -14.54 14.42 5.42
C LEU A 204 -15.23 13.10 5.12
N TRP A 205 -14.74 12.39 4.11
CA TRP A 205 -14.99 10.97 3.89
C TRP A 205 -13.84 10.17 4.49
N LEU A 206 -14.08 9.50 5.61
CA LEU A 206 -13.09 8.68 6.30
C LEU A 206 -13.41 7.20 6.06
N ALA A 207 -12.66 6.59 5.14
CA ALA A 207 -12.83 5.19 4.74
C ALA A 207 -11.77 4.30 5.39
N GLY A 208 -12.23 3.33 6.15
CA GLY A 208 -11.44 2.33 6.84
C GLY A 208 -12.05 1.91 8.16
N ASP A 209 -11.49 0.84 8.73
CA ASP A 209 -11.89 0.29 10.03
C ASP A 209 -10.70 0.26 10.98
N GLY A 210 -10.97 0.13 12.28
CA GLY A 210 -9.93 -0.07 13.27
C GLY A 210 -10.34 0.27 14.69
N GLU A 211 -9.41 0.09 15.60
CA GLU A 211 -9.60 0.23 17.06
C GLU A 211 -9.99 1.64 17.52
N LEU A 212 -9.74 2.67 16.69
CA LEU A 212 -10.04 4.05 17.05
C LEU A 212 -11.43 4.53 16.63
N ASP A 213 -12.31 3.70 16.03
CA ASP A 213 -13.62 4.15 15.51
C ASP A 213 -14.42 4.91 16.57
N ALA A 214 -14.66 4.31 17.74
CA ALA A 214 -15.41 4.97 18.81
C ALA A 214 -14.74 6.26 19.31
N THR A 215 -13.42 6.26 19.44
CA THR A 215 -12.64 7.42 19.90
C THR A 215 -12.73 8.59 18.92
N LEU A 216 -12.61 8.32 17.62
CA LEU A 216 -12.69 9.34 16.58
C LEU A 216 -14.10 9.92 16.45
N ARG A 217 -15.15 9.07 16.59
CA ARG A 217 -16.54 9.57 16.63
C ARG A 217 -16.79 10.48 17.85
N ALA A 218 -16.28 10.11 19.02
CA ALA A 218 -16.35 10.95 20.20
C ALA A 218 -15.59 12.28 20.03
N GLN A 219 -14.44 12.27 19.36
CA GLN A 219 -13.70 13.49 19.02
C GLN A 219 -14.50 14.37 18.05
N ALA A 220 -15.08 13.81 16.99
CA ALA A 220 -15.91 14.54 16.04
C ALA A 220 -17.12 15.21 16.74
N ALA A 221 -17.73 14.53 17.71
CA ALA A 221 -18.83 15.09 18.51
C ALA A 221 -18.35 16.26 19.40
N ARG A 222 -17.23 16.12 20.10
CA ARG A 222 -16.65 17.22 20.92
C ARG A 222 -16.29 18.44 20.09
N LEU A 223 -15.83 18.22 18.84
CA LEU A 223 -15.46 19.30 17.91
C LEU A 223 -16.68 19.92 17.20
N GLY A 224 -17.90 19.36 17.39
CA GLY A 224 -19.11 19.84 16.72
C GLY A 224 -19.15 19.59 15.21
N ILE A 225 -18.41 18.60 14.72
CA ILE A 225 -18.27 18.33 13.27
C ILE A 225 -18.93 17.02 12.83
N THR A 226 -19.76 16.38 13.67
CA THR A 226 -20.40 15.10 13.37
C THR A 226 -21.18 15.13 12.04
N GLY A 227 -21.86 16.26 11.73
CA GLY A 227 -22.66 16.40 10.52
C GLY A 227 -21.85 16.48 9.21
N ARG A 228 -20.53 16.60 9.29
CA ARG A 228 -19.65 16.70 8.10
C ARG A 228 -18.46 15.72 8.12
N VAL A 229 -18.46 14.73 9.02
CA VAL A 229 -17.51 13.62 9.04
C VAL A 229 -18.27 12.32 8.79
N HIS A 230 -18.03 11.71 7.65
CA HIS A 230 -18.67 10.46 7.22
C HIS A 230 -17.73 9.30 7.42
N PHE A 231 -18.00 8.44 8.41
CA PHE A 231 -17.25 7.22 8.67
C PHE A 231 -17.79 6.11 7.78
N LEU A 232 -17.05 5.74 6.74
CA LEU A 232 -17.53 4.86 5.67
C LEU A 232 -17.28 3.37 5.92
N GLY A 233 -16.55 3.02 6.99
CA GLY A 233 -16.09 1.66 7.20
C GLY A 233 -15.09 1.23 6.12
N TRP A 234 -14.81 -0.07 6.06
CA TRP A 234 -13.91 -0.62 5.05
C TRP A 234 -14.54 -0.54 3.65
N GLN A 235 -13.79 0.04 2.70
CA GLN A 235 -14.23 0.20 1.32
C GLN A 235 -13.33 -0.60 0.37
N THR A 236 -13.94 -1.36 -0.53
CA THR A 236 -13.23 -2.18 -1.52
C THR A 236 -12.90 -1.39 -2.77
N ASP A 237 -13.83 -0.58 -3.28
CA ASP A 237 -13.62 0.29 -4.45
C ASP A 237 -13.04 1.65 -4.04
N ARG A 238 -11.75 1.67 -3.84
CA ARG A 238 -11.00 2.90 -3.51
C ARG A 238 -10.94 3.87 -4.69
N GLY A 239 -10.96 3.34 -5.91
CA GLY A 239 -10.91 4.13 -7.12
C GLY A 239 -12.15 5.02 -7.28
N ALA A 240 -13.33 4.49 -7.03
CA ALA A 240 -14.57 5.27 -7.09
C ALA A 240 -14.63 6.39 -6.03
N LEU A 241 -14.15 6.11 -4.80
CA LEU A 241 -14.04 7.12 -3.73
C LEU A 241 -13.05 8.24 -4.10
N LEU A 242 -11.86 7.86 -4.57
CA LEU A 242 -10.82 8.82 -4.98
C LEU A 242 -11.35 9.74 -6.07
N ARG A 243 -11.95 9.20 -7.14
CA ARG A 243 -12.46 10.02 -8.25
C ARG A 243 -13.62 10.94 -7.87
N ALA A 244 -14.30 10.70 -6.75
CA ALA A 244 -15.35 11.57 -6.22
C ALA A 244 -14.81 12.69 -5.31
N ALA A 245 -13.60 12.54 -4.78
CA ALA A 245 -13.01 13.47 -3.83
C ALA A 245 -12.34 14.68 -4.52
N ASP A 246 -12.28 15.82 -3.82
CA ASP A 246 -11.56 17.00 -4.28
C ASP A 246 -10.08 16.98 -3.85
N VAL A 247 -9.77 16.34 -2.71
CA VAL A 247 -8.41 16.21 -2.18
C VAL A 247 -8.27 14.96 -1.33
N LEU A 248 -7.11 14.32 -1.39
CA LEU A 248 -6.75 13.19 -0.53
C LEU A 248 -5.87 13.67 0.63
N ALA A 249 -6.26 13.36 1.86
CA ALA A 249 -5.49 13.62 3.07
C ALA A 249 -4.79 12.34 3.55
N VAL A 250 -3.48 12.42 3.81
CA VAL A 250 -2.65 11.33 4.33
C VAL A 250 -1.93 11.81 5.59
N PRO A 251 -2.62 11.95 6.74
CA PRO A 251 -2.10 12.59 7.95
C PRO A 251 -1.20 11.66 8.79
N SER A 252 -0.68 10.59 8.20
CA SER A 252 0.00 9.50 8.90
C SER A 252 1.24 9.94 9.67
N ARG A 253 1.36 9.49 10.93
CA ARG A 253 2.57 9.57 11.75
C ARG A 253 3.63 8.55 11.33
N TYR A 254 3.17 7.41 10.85
CA TYR A 254 4.01 6.34 10.35
C TYR A 254 3.43 5.74 9.07
N GLU A 255 4.17 5.88 7.99
CA GLU A 255 3.83 5.34 6.67
C GLU A 255 5.13 4.95 5.96
N PRO A 256 5.43 3.66 5.78
CA PRO A 256 6.70 3.21 5.18
C PRO A 256 6.84 3.59 3.69
N PHE A 257 5.75 3.59 2.93
CA PHE A 257 5.71 3.99 1.53
C PHE A 257 4.59 5.01 1.27
N GLY A 258 3.37 4.68 1.67
CA GLY A 258 2.19 5.49 1.35
C GLY A 258 1.61 5.15 -0.01
N THR A 259 1.28 3.88 -0.27
CA THR A 259 0.62 3.45 -1.53
C THR A 259 -0.59 4.32 -1.85
N VAL A 260 -1.32 4.79 -0.84
CA VAL A 260 -2.46 5.67 -0.99
C VAL A 260 -2.10 7.01 -1.67
N VAL A 261 -0.85 7.49 -1.56
CA VAL A 261 -0.37 8.70 -2.27
C VAL A 261 -0.39 8.46 -3.77
N ILE A 262 0.22 7.36 -4.23
CA ILE A 262 0.25 7.02 -5.65
C ILE A 262 -1.12 6.57 -6.17
N GLU A 263 -2.00 6.08 -5.32
CA GLU A 263 -3.42 5.84 -5.65
C GLU A 263 -4.15 7.16 -5.91
N GLY A 264 -3.93 8.19 -5.07
CA GLY A 264 -4.42 9.54 -5.32
C GLY A 264 -3.93 10.09 -6.66
N TRP A 265 -2.65 9.96 -6.96
CA TRP A 265 -2.07 10.37 -8.24
C TRP A 265 -2.68 9.63 -9.43
N ALA A 266 -2.88 8.30 -9.30
CA ALA A 266 -3.50 7.48 -10.35
C ALA A 266 -4.98 7.86 -10.61
N ALA A 267 -5.67 8.36 -9.60
CA ALA A 267 -7.03 8.88 -9.72
C ALA A 267 -7.10 10.35 -10.16
N GLY A 268 -5.95 11.03 -10.31
CA GLY A 268 -5.88 12.46 -10.64
C GLY A 268 -6.25 13.39 -9.47
N VAL A 269 -6.23 12.89 -8.23
CA VAL A 269 -6.62 13.62 -7.02
C VAL A 269 -5.38 14.21 -6.36
N PRO A 270 -5.36 15.53 -6.06
CA PRO A 270 -4.26 16.16 -5.36
C PRO A 270 -4.14 15.63 -3.94
N VAL A 271 -2.90 15.55 -3.43
CA VAL A 271 -2.58 14.93 -2.15
C VAL A 271 -1.98 15.94 -1.19
N VAL A 272 -2.47 15.95 0.05
CA VAL A 272 -1.78 16.55 1.20
C VAL A 272 -1.36 15.42 2.14
N ALA A 273 -0.09 15.35 2.49
CA ALA A 273 0.41 14.33 3.39
C ALA A 273 1.23 14.92 4.54
N ALA A 274 1.16 14.30 5.72
CA ALA A 274 2.12 14.56 6.78
C ALA A 274 3.50 13.98 6.39
N ALA A 275 4.57 14.61 6.90
CA ALA A 275 5.97 14.29 6.60
C ALA A 275 6.43 12.97 7.25
N ALA A 276 5.60 11.92 7.21
CA ALA A 276 6.03 10.56 7.50
C ALA A 276 7.02 10.08 6.42
N VAL A 277 7.90 9.15 6.78
CA VAL A 277 9.05 8.74 5.93
C VAL A 277 8.67 8.41 4.49
N GLY A 278 7.61 7.64 4.29
CA GLY A 278 7.16 7.24 2.94
C GLY A 278 6.62 8.41 2.12
N PRO A 279 5.58 9.13 2.57
CA PRO A 279 5.07 10.30 1.88
C PRO A 279 6.13 11.38 1.62
N ALA A 280 6.99 11.68 2.60
CA ALA A 280 8.07 12.66 2.45
C ALA A 280 9.11 12.26 1.39
N ALA A 281 9.33 10.95 1.18
CA ALA A 281 10.20 10.44 0.13
C ALA A 281 9.52 10.35 -1.25
N THR A 282 8.19 10.29 -1.28
CA THR A 282 7.40 10.10 -2.51
C THR A 282 6.96 11.42 -3.11
N ILE A 283 6.48 12.35 -2.26
CA ILE A 283 5.93 13.65 -2.67
C ILE A 283 7.06 14.69 -2.76
N GLU A 284 7.19 15.32 -3.90
CA GLU A 284 7.97 16.54 -4.08
C GLU A 284 7.07 17.73 -3.69
N ASP A 285 7.30 18.29 -2.49
CA ASP A 285 6.45 19.36 -1.94
C ASP A 285 6.29 20.54 -2.89
N GLY A 286 5.05 20.99 -3.06
CA GLY A 286 4.68 22.05 -4.00
C GLY A 286 4.74 21.66 -5.48
N ARG A 287 5.13 20.42 -5.82
CA ARG A 287 5.23 19.92 -7.22
C ARG A 287 4.32 18.73 -7.51
N THR A 288 4.31 17.69 -6.66
CA THR A 288 3.49 16.49 -6.86
C THR A 288 2.42 16.31 -5.76
N GLY A 289 2.39 17.22 -4.81
CA GLY A 289 1.48 17.27 -3.67
C GLY A 289 1.97 18.30 -2.67
N LEU A 290 1.33 18.39 -1.51
CA LEU A 290 1.78 19.22 -0.39
C LEU A 290 2.17 18.33 0.79
N VAL A 291 3.28 18.70 1.45
CA VAL A 291 3.78 18.02 2.64
C VAL A 291 3.71 18.96 3.84
N VAL A 292 3.17 18.49 4.95
CA VAL A 292 3.03 19.27 6.19
C VAL A 292 3.72 18.54 7.36
N PRO A 293 4.09 19.24 8.44
CA PRO A 293 4.64 18.57 9.62
C PRO A 293 3.68 17.50 10.18
N VAL A 294 4.24 16.43 10.74
CA VAL A 294 3.46 15.43 11.47
C VAL A 294 2.81 16.08 12.70
N ASP A 295 1.55 15.71 12.97
CA ASP A 295 0.75 16.21 14.10
C ASP A 295 0.46 17.73 14.10
N ASP A 296 0.63 18.41 12.97
CA ASP A 296 0.26 19.82 12.80
C ASP A 296 -1.10 19.95 12.10
N ALA A 297 -2.18 19.99 12.89
CA ALA A 297 -3.55 20.15 12.40
C ALA A 297 -3.75 21.48 11.65
N HIS A 298 -3.08 22.56 12.09
CA HIS A 298 -3.21 23.87 11.45
C HIS A 298 -2.53 23.92 10.08
N ALA A 299 -1.32 23.33 9.96
CA ALA A 299 -0.65 23.22 8.67
C ALA A 299 -1.46 22.33 7.71
N LEU A 300 -2.01 21.22 8.23
CA LEU A 300 -2.85 20.31 7.45
C LEU A 300 -4.12 21.03 6.94
N ALA A 301 -4.82 21.77 7.82
CA ALA A 301 -6.01 22.55 7.43
C ALA A 301 -5.70 23.58 6.35
N ARG A 302 -4.61 24.35 6.51
CA ARG A 302 -4.18 25.35 5.52
C ARG A 302 -3.85 24.71 4.17
N ALA A 303 -3.13 23.59 4.16
CA ALA A 303 -2.76 22.89 2.93
C ALA A 303 -4.00 22.32 2.21
N LEU A 304 -4.91 21.68 2.94
CA LEU A 304 -6.18 21.19 2.41
C LEU A 304 -7.01 22.34 1.84
N TYR A 305 -7.19 23.42 2.60
CA TYR A 305 -7.95 24.60 2.15
C TYR A 305 -7.36 25.21 0.87
N ARG A 306 -6.03 25.30 0.80
CA ARG A 306 -5.34 25.81 -0.40
C ARG A 306 -5.65 24.96 -1.62
N LEU A 307 -5.62 23.63 -1.53
CA LEU A 307 -5.96 22.75 -2.66
C LEU A 307 -7.45 22.81 -3.02
N LEU A 308 -8.33 23.05 -2.07
CA LEU A 308 -9.77 23.18 -2.34
C LEU A 308 -10.14 24.51 -3.00
N THR A 309 -9.32 25.56 -2.86
CA THR A 309 -9.63 26.92 -3.33
C THR A 309 -8.78 27.38 -4.53
N ASP A 310 -7.53 26.95 -4.63
CA ASP A 310 -6.60 27.28 -5.71
C ASP A 310 -6.63 26.21 -6.82
N ARG A 311 -7.54 26.38 -7.77
CA ARG A 311 -7.73 25.43 -8.88
C ARG A 311 -6.50 25.30 -9.79
N ASP A 312 -5.71 26.37 -9.94
CA ASP A 312 -4.52 26.35 -10.81
C ASP A 312 -3.40 25.55 -10.16
N LEU A 313 -3.16 25.74 -8.86
CA LEU A 313 -2.25 24.92 -8.09
C LEU A 313 -2.66 23.45 -8.18
N THR A 314 -3.91 23.14 -7.90
CA THR A 314 -4.46 21.77 -7.87
C THR A 314 -4.27 21.07 -9.21
N ARG A 315 -4.60 21.71 -10.33
CA ARG A 315 -4.39 21.16 -11.68
C ARG A 315 -2.91 20.92 -11.98
N ARG A 316 -2.03 21.86 -11.62
CA ARG A 316 -0.61 21.77 -11.83
C ARG A 316 0.02 20.61 -11.02
N LEU A 317 -0.35 20.47 -9.75
CA LEU A 317 0.13 19.38 -8.91
C LEU A 317 -0.33 18.01 -9.43
N ALA A 318 -1.60 17.87 -9.79
CA ALA A 318 -2.16 16.62 -10.33
C ALA A 318 -1.47 16.20 -11.64
N ALA A 319 -1.22 17.14 -12.55
CA ALA A 319 -0.52 16.86 -13.82
C ALA A 319 0.93 16.41 -13.57
N THR A 320 1.67 17.09 -12.69
CA THR A 320 3.06 16.73 -12.35
C THR A 320 3.10 15.38 -11.63
N ALA A 321 2.13 15.11 -10.75
CA ALA A 321 1.99 13.85 -10.03
C ALA A 321 1.71 12.67 -10.98
N SER A 322 0.86 12.87 -12.00
CA SER A 322 0.60 11.86 -13.04
C SER A 322 1.89 11.50 -13.80
N THR A 323 2.69 12.49 -14.19
CA THR A 323 3.99 12.28 -14.86
C THR A 323 4.95 11.50 -13.93
N ALA A 324 5.01 11.86 -12.65
CA ALA A 324 5.84 11.16 -11.67
C ALA A 324 5.38 9.71 -11.45
N LEU A 325 4.07 9.47 -11.44
CA LEU A 325 3.49 8.13 -11.34
C LEU A 325 3.93 7.25 -12.51
N GLU A 326 3.78 7.74 -13.74
CA GLU A 326 4.17 7.00 -14.95
C GLU A 326 5.68 6.72 -14.98
N ALA A 327 6.49 7.69 -14.60
CA ALA A 327 7.95 7.55 -14.64
C ALA A 327 8.51 6.58 -13.58
N ARG A 328 7.89 6.51 -12.38
CA ARG A 328 8.48 5.81 -11.23
C ARG A 328 7.66 4.60 -10.74
N TYR A 329 6.33 4.61 -10.93
CA TYR A 329 5.40 3.68 -10.29
C TYR A 329 4.43 3.02 -11.29
N ALA A 330 4.75 3.09 -12.60
CA ALA A 330 3.95 2.42 -13.63
C ALA A 330 3.91 0.91 -13.37
N ARG A 331 2.71 0.34 -13.36
CA ARG A 331 2.48 -1.09 -13.08
C ARG A 331 3.35 -1.99 -13.97
N GLN A 332 3.41 -1.68 -15.29
CA GLN A 332 4.21 -2.46 -16.23
C GLN A 332 5.71 -2.40 -15.95
N ALA A 333 6.23 -1.23 -15.55
CA ALA A 333 7.65 -1.07 -15.21
C ALA A 333 8.00 -1.85 -13.93
N VAL A 334 7.14 -1.79 -12.92
CA VAL A 334 7.34 -2.54 -11.67
C VAL A 334 7.27 -4.04 -11.92
N VAL A 335 6.28 -4.52 -12.68
CA VAL A 335 6.15 -5.95 -13.05
C VAL A 335 7.39 -6.39 -13.84
N ALA A 336 7.85 -5.62 -14.81
CA ALA A 336 9.07 -5.91 -15.57
C ALA A 336 10.30 -6.02 -14.67
N ALA A 337 10.46 -5.13 -13.69
CA ALA A 337 11.56 -5.18 -12.72
C ALA A 337 11.55 -6.46 -11.87
N TYR A 338 10.37 -6.96 -11.47
CA TYR A 338 10.25 -8.26 -10.79
C TYR A 338 10.63 -9.42 -11.71
N LEU A 339 10.14 -9.46 -12.96
CA LEU A 339 10.48 -10.51 -13.92
C LEU A 339 11.97 -10.52 -14.24
N ASP A 340 12.60 -9.36 -14.40
CA ASP A 340 14.05 -9.23 -14.59
C ASP A 340 14.84 -9.70 -13.36
N LEU A 341 14.39 -9.38 -12.15
CA LEU A 341 14.99 -9.89 -10.92
C LEU A 341 14.91 -11.41 -10.86
N TYR A 342 13.74 -12.00 -11.10
CA TYR A 342 13.56 -13.46 -11.09
C TYR A 342 14.43 -14.14 -12.14
N ALA A 343 14.54 -13.56 -13.35
CA ALA A 343 15.41 -14.09 -14.39
C ALA A 343 16.88 -14.11 -13.99
N ARG A 344 17.37 -13.02 -13.37
CA ARG A 344 18.76 -12.97 -12.88
C ARG A 344 19.02 -14.01 -11.79
N LEU A 345 18.10 -14.16 -10.82
CA LEU A 345 18.25 -15.09 -9.71
C LEU A 345 18.06 -16.56 -10.09
N GLN A 346 17.47 -16.86 -11.26
CA GLN A 346 17.41 -18.22 -11.79
C GLN A 346 18.63 -18.59 -12.64
N ALA A 347 19.37 -17.60 -13.16
CA ALA A 347 20.52 -17.81 -14.02
C ALA A 347 21.85 -17.93 -13.23
N GLY A 348 21.92 -17.47 -12.01
CA GLY A 348 23.07 -17.55 -11.11
C GLY A 348 22.89 -18.60 -10.04
#